data_156bfc4a4ea5171977fb589664ef1652
#
_entry.id   156bfc4a4ea5171977fb589664ef1652
#
_cell.length_a   1.000
_cell.length_b   1.000
_cell.length_c   1.000
_cell.angle_alpha   90.00
_cell.angle_beta   90.00
_cell.angle_gamma   90.00
#
_symmetry.space_group_name_H-M   'P 1'
#
loop_
_entity.id
_entity.type
_entity.pdbx_description
1 polymer ?
#
loop_
_entity_poly.entity_id
_entity_poly.type
_entity_poly.pdbx_seq_one_letter_code
_entity_poly.pdbx_strand_id
1 'polypeptide(L)'
;MGELGTAYRERVSALAARLDAADAAQQRDALRGELIALGKGLEQDLAELTQLKDEAKTLVEKWKSLRMSTAPSFSAERPVVADHIGASTFIEKGWSRISLGDYAGAEESLSKALQLAPNDPQAESLLGWSQMLQEKYDDALMQFQKVLMREPGNALARINVGYICLKKGIFGEAIEHLSKAIRLDNDRKATLYAHFYLGLVYLERDMFEDAQTFFQKSLALGPNLIEAYYELGRAFWHNGQREEAMRTWRDGFAANKFNPWGKRCAEVLQTVEQGGQP
;
A
#
# COMPACT_ATOMS: atom_id res chain seq x y z
N MET A 1 4.89 2.90 20.21
CA MET A 1 4.96 4.36 20.44
C MET A 1 6.11 4.58 21.41
N GLY A 2 7.05 5.53 21.11
CA GLY A 2 8.22 5.73 21.96
C GLY A 2 7.84 6.34 23.31
N GLU A 3 8.65 6.10 24.33
CA GLU A 3 8.48 6.60 25.71
C GLU A 3 8.21 8.11 25.78
N LEU A 4 8.87 8.91 24.92
CA LEU A 4 8.70 10.35 24.83
C LEU A 4 7.24 10.75 24.50
N GLY A 5 6.63 10.08 23.51
CA GLY A 5 5.24 10.36 23.12
C GLY A 5 4.22 9.97 24.18
N THR A 6 4.52 8.99 25.01
CA THR A 6 3.67 8.57 26.12
C THR A 6 3.72 9.62 27.25
N ALA A 7 4.92 10.08 27.60
CA ALA A 7 5.12 11.12 28.62
C ALA A 7 4.41 12.45 28.27
N TYR A 8 4.45 12.87 27.02
CA TYR A 8 3.73 14.07 26.58
C TYR A 8 2.22 13.91 26.63
N ARG A 9 1.67 12.75 26.25
CA ARG A 9 0.24 12.48 26.35
C ARG A 9 -0.28 12.52 27.78
N GLU A 10 0.46 11.94 28.70
CA GLU A 10 0.10 11.98 30.12
C GLU A 10 0.08 13.42 30.65
N ARG A 11 1.08 14.25 30.29
CA ARG A 11 1.11 15.67 30.67
C ARG A 11 -0.03 16.47 30.05
N VAL A 12 -0.36 16.24 28.77
CA VAL A 12 -1.51 16.87 28.10
C VAL A 12 -2.81 16.49 28.78
N SER A 13 -3.02 15.20 29.08
CA SER A 13 -4.24 14.71 29.76
C SER A 13 -4.38 15.29 31.17
N ALA A 14 -3.28 15.37 31.92
CA ALA A 14 -3.28 15.96 33.27
C ALA A 14 -3.61 17.47 33.24
N LEU A 15 -3.06 18.22 32.26
CA LEU A 15 -3.36 19.64 32.09
C LEU A 15 -4.80 19.86 31.61
N ALA A 16 -5.33 19.02 30.75
CA ALA A 16 -6.74 19.08 30.31
C ALA A 16 -7.69 18.91 31.50
N ALA A 17 -7.48 17.88 32.32
CA ALA A 17 -8.30 17.63 33.50
C ALA A 17 -8.24 18.82 34.53
N ARG A 18 -7.07 19.43 34.70
CA ARG A 18 -6.90 20.62 35.57
C ARG A 18 -7.56 21.86 34.97
N LEU A 19 -7.61 22.00 33.66
CA LEU A 19 -8.27 23.10 32.97
C LEU A 19 -9.79 23.01 33.10
N ASP A 20 -10.35 21.79 33.00
CA ASP A 20 -11.79 21.54 33.19
C ASP A 20 -12.24 21.80 34.63
N ALA A 21 -11.35 21.65 35.60
CA ALA A 21 -11.61 21.84 37.04
C ALA A 21 -11.29 23.30 37.51
N ALA A 22 -10.81 24.19 36.66
CA ALA A 22 -10.33 25.52 37.03
C ALA A 22 -11.48 26.55 37.11
N ASP A 23 -11.91 26.93 38.31
CA ASP A 23 -13.00 27.88 38.55
C ASP A 23 -12.56 29.35 38.62
N ALA A 24 -11.30 29.63 39.00
CA ALA A 24 -10.80 30.98 39.18
C ALA A 24 -9.91 31.49 38.04
N ALA A 25 -9.99 32.77 37.69
CA ALA A 25 -9.21 33.40 36.62
C ALA A 25 -7.68 33.24 36.83
N GLN A 26 -7.18 33.35 38.05
CA GLN A 26 -5.77 33.17 38.39
C GLN A 26 -5.27 31.73 38.13
N GLN A 27 -6.11 30.72 38.36
CA GLN A 27 -5.77 29.32 38.05
C GLN A 27 -5.68 29.10 36.54
N ARG A 28 -6.53 29.74 35.75
CA ARG A 28 -6.50 29.65 34.28
C ARG A 28 -5.27 30.31 33.69
N ASP A 29 -4.80 31.43 34.26
CA ASP A 29 -3.58 32.11 33.80
C ASP A 29 -2.31 31.28 34.12
N ALA A 30 -2.26 30.62 35.27
CA ALA A 30 -1.17 29.70 35.58
C ALA A 30 -1.13 28.49 34.65
N LEU A 31 -2.28 27.88 34.39
CA LEU A 31 -2.42 26.77 33.43
C LEU A 31 -2.07 27.17 32.00
N ARG A 32 -2.37 28.41 31.58
CA ARG A 32 -1.95 28.97 30.31
C ARG A 32 -0.42 29.01 30.18
N GLY A 33 0.29 29.39 31.23
CA GLY A 33 1.74 29.37 31.26
C GLY A 33 2.32 27.96 31.10
N GLU A 34 1.73 26.97 31.80
CA GLU A 34 2.14 25.57 31.70
C GLU A 34 1.86 24.98 30.30
N LEU A 35 0.74 25.32 29.67
CA LEU A 35 0.40 24.88 28.30
C LEU A 35 1.37 25.49 27.26
N ILE A 36 1.72 26.77 27.39
CA ILE A 36 2.71 27.41 26.51
C ILE A 36 4.09 26.76 26.68
N ALA A 37 4.50 26.47 27.91
CA ALA A 37 5.78 25.80 28.17
C ALA A 37 5.79 24.38 27.61
N LEU A 38 4.68 23.63 27.72
CA LEU A 38 4.53 22.30 27.13
C LEU A 38 4.61 22.36 25.60
N GLY A 39 3.94 23.33 24.96
CA GLY A 39 4.00 23.54 23.51
C GLY A 39 5.42 23.81 23.03
N LYS A 40 6.14 24.73 23.70
CA LYS A 40 7.54 25.04 23.37
C LYS A 40 8.47 23.84 23.55
N GLY A 41 8.28 23.03 24.59
CA GLY A 41 9.04 21.81 24.80
C GLY A 41 8.81 20.78 23.68
N LEU A 42 7.56 20.61 23.25
CA LEU A 42 7.22 19.74 22.12
C LEU A 42 7.83 20.19 20.80
N GLU A 43 7.83 21.51 20.54
CA GLU A 43 8.45 22.08 19.33
C GLU A 43 9.97 21.87 19.34
N GLN A 44 10.62 22.03 20.50
CA GLN A 44 12.06 21.82 20.66
C GLN A 44 12.43 20.35 20.43
N ASP A 45 11.73 19.42 21.10
CA ASP A 45 11.99 17.98 20.96
C ASP A 45 11.70 17.51 19.53
N LEU A 46 10.68 18.07 18.85
CA LEU A 46 10.40 17.78 17.45
C LEU A 46 11.53 18.25 16.52
N ALA A 47 12.11 19.43 16.80
CA ALA A 47 13.25 19.95 16.05
C ALA A 47 14.49 19.05 16.23
N GLU A 48 14.79 18.61 17.47
CA GLU A 48 15.89 17.69 17.76
C GLU A 48 15.71 16.34 17.07
N LEU A 49 14.50 15.75 17.13
CA LEU A 49 14.18 14.50 16.45
C LEU A 49 14.29 14.63 14.92
N THR A 50 13.93 15.77 14.37
CA THR A 50 14.07 16.05 12.95
C THR A 50 15.55 16.11 12.55
N GLN A 51 16.38 16.76 13.34
CA GLN A 51 17.82 16.83 13.12
C GLN A 51 18.46 15.42 13.21
N LEU A 52 18.15 14.65 14.23
CA LEU A 52 18.63 13.26 14.38
C LEU A 52 18.22 12.39 13.20
N LYS A 53 17.01 12.56 12.68
CA LYS A 53 16.55 11.86 11.47
C LYS A 53 17.40 12.20 10.25
N ASP A 54 17.78 13.46 10.09
CA ASP A 54 18.60 13.89 8.93
C ASP A 54 20.07 13.44 9.10
N GLU A 55 20.59 13.45 10.32
CA GLU A 55 21.89 12.84 10.64
C GLU A 55 21.89 11.33 10.33
N ALA A 56 20.84 10.61 10.74
CA ALA A 56 20.69 9.18 10.43
C ALA A 56 20.66 8.91 8.92
N LYS A 57 19.96 9.75 8.14
CA LYS A 57 19.96 9.66 6.66
C LYS A 57 21.38 9.85 6.11
N THR A 58 22.11 10.85 6.61
CA THR A 58 23.49 11.10 6.17
C THR A 58 24.41 9.93 6.46
N LEU A 59 24.24 9.27 7.62
CA LEU A 59 24.99 8.06 7.97
C LEU A 59 24.65 6.88 7.05
N VAL A 60 23.37 6.72 6.67
CA VAL A 60 22.92 5.70 5.71
C VAL A 60 23.57 5.94 4.34
N GLU A 61 23.60 7.17 3.85
CA GLU A 61 24.25 7.49 2.58
C GLU A 61 25.76 7.24 2.64
N LYS A 62 26.41 7.61 3.74
CA LYS A 62 27.83 7.31 3.97
C LYS A 62 28.08 5.80 4.02
N TRP A 63 27.21 5.02 4.67
CA TRP A 63 27.30 3.56 4.70
C TRP A 63 27.16 2.97 3.29
N LYS A 64 26.19 3.45 2.50
CA LYS A 64 26.04 3.02 1.10
C LYS A 64 27.29 3.29 0.27
N SER A 65 27.91 4.47 0.41
CA SER A 65 29.12 4.84 -0.31
C SER A 65 30.33 3.96 0.09
N LEU A 66 30.47 3.63 1.38
CA LEU A 66 31.51 2.74 1.87
C LEU A 66 31.33 1.30 1.36
N ARG A 67 30.09 0.83 1.26
CA ARG A 67 29.78 -0.51 0.73
C ARG A 67 30.10 -0.63 -0.76
N MET A 68 29.98 0.44 -1.53
CA MET A 68 30.40 0.49 -2.94
C MET A 68 31.93 0.48 -3.10
N SER A 69 32.68 0.95 -2.09
CA SER A 69 34.14 1.04 -2.10
C SER A 69 34.85 -0.27 -1.72
N THR A 70 34.15 -1.22 -1.08
CA THR A 70 34.74 -2.47 -0.55
C THR A 70 34.32 -3.73 -1.31
N ALA A 71 33.74 -3.60 -2.51
CA ALA A 71 33.45 -4.76 -3.34
C ALA A 71 34.78 -5.41 -3.83
N PRO A 72 35.02 -6.70 -3.54
CA PRO A 72 36.19 -7.37 -4.07
C PRO A 72 36.08 -7.41 -5.61
N SER A 73 37.15 -7.06 -6.27
CA SER A 73 37.33 -7.16 -7.72
C SER A 73 37.24 -8.64 -8.15
N PHE A 74 36.04 -9.10 -8.46
CA PHE A 74 35.89 -10.35 -9.19
C PHE A 74 36.11 -10.07 -10.69
N SER A 75 36.91 -10.94 -11.31
CA SER A 75 37.36 -11.04 -12.70
C SER A 75 36.43 -10.32 -13.72
N ALA A 76 37.10 -9.55 -14.56
CA ALA A 76 36.59 -8.73 -15.64
C ALA A 76 35.67 -9.46 -16.62
N GLU A 77 34.39 -9.54 -16.29
CA GLU A 77 33.35 -9.39 -17.30
C GLU A 77 33.33 -7.91 -17.69
N ARG A 78 33.44 -7.63 -18.97
CA ARG A 78 33.39 -6.25 -19.51
C ARG A 78 32.25 -5.53 -18.83
N PRO A 79 32.42 -4.32 -18.27
CA PRO A 79 31.32 -3.57 -17.71
C PRO A 79 30.29 -3.40 -18.83
N VAL A 80 29.12 -4.00 -18.67
CA VAL A 80 27.98 -3.68 -19.51
C VAL A 80 27.68 -2.22 -19.22
N VAL A 81 28.11 -1.34 -20.12
CA VAL A 81 27.74 0.07 -20.06
C VAL A 81 26.22 0.08 -20.22
N ALA A 82 25.51 0.31 -19.11
CA ALA A 82 24.06 0.30 -19.14
C ALA A 82 23.61 1.45 -20.07
N ASP A 83 22.93 1.11 -21.14
CA ASP A 83 22.28 2.08 -22.03
C ASP A 83 20.93 2.49 -21.41
N HIS A 84 20.99 3.42 -20.45
CA HIS A 84 19.80 3.91 -19.76
C HIS A 84 18.83 4.63 -20.70
N ILE A 85 19.30 5.24 -21.77
CA ILE A 85 18.44 5.93 -22.76
C ILE A 85 17.68 4.90 -23.60
N GLY A 86 18.37 3.88 -24.10
CA GLY A 86 17.74 2.78 -24.82
C GLY A 86 16.78 1.99 -23.93
N ALA A 87 17.19 1.71 -22.68
CA ALA A 87 16.36 1.02 -21.70
C ALA A 87 15.08 1.79 -21.39
N SER A 88 15.15 3.11 -21.17
CA SER A 88 13.99 3.98 -20.90
C SER A 88 12.94 3.89 -22.01
N THR A 89 13.37 3.92 -23.27
CA THR A 89 12.47 3.76 -24.43
C THR A 89 11.70 2.42 -24.38
N PHE A 90 12.39 1.33 -24.04
CA PHE A 90 11.73 0.03 -23.93
C PHE A 90 10.84 -0.08 -22.69
N ILE A 91 11.16 0.60 -21.58
CA ILE A 91 10.30 0.69 -20.39
C ILE A 91 9.00 1.40 -20.74
N GLU A 92 9.06 2.56 -21.40
CA GLU A 92 7.87 3.30 -21.85
C GLU A 92 7.01 2.49 -22.82
N LYS A 93 7.66 1.79 -23.77
CA LYS A 93 6.97 0.89 -24.69
C LYS A 93 6.29 -0.26 -23.96
N GLY A 94 6.94 -0.84 -22.97
CA GLY A 94 6.37 -1.89 -22.10
C GLY A 94 5.15 -1.39 -21.35
N TRP A 95 5.24 -0.22 -20.71
CA TRP A 95 4.12 0.42 -20.05
C TRP A 95 2.94 0.69 -20.97
N SER A 96 3.21 1.25 -22.17
CA SER A 96 2.17 1.51 -23.17
C SER A 96 1.46 0.22 -23.59
N ARG A 97 2.20 -0.87 -23.79
CA ARG A 97 1.63 -2.18 -24.17
C ARG A 97 0.78 -2.78 -23.04
N ILE A 98 1.22 -2.66 -21.77
CA ILE A 98 0.38 -3.07 -20.62
C ILE A 98 -0.94 -2.32 -20.65
N SER A 99 -0.91 -1.01 -20.89
CA SER A 99 -2.11 -0.17 -20.92
C SER A 99 -3.07 -0.53 -22.06
N LEU A 100 -2.55 -1.12 -23.14
CA LEU A 100 -3.33 -1.62 -24.29
C LEU A 100 -3.76 -3.09 -24.13
N GLY A 101 -3.37 -3.77 -23.06
CA GLY A 101 -3.66 -5.19 -22.82
C GLY A 101 -2.74 -6.16 -23.58
N ASP A 102 -1.70 -5.65 -24.27
CA ASP A 102 -0.68 -6.47 -24.93
C ASP A 102 0.41 -6.87 -23.92
N TYR A 103 0.07 -7.78 -23.02
CA TYR A 103 0.97 -8.18 -21.94
C TYR A 103 2.20 -8.96 -22.44
N ALA A 104 2.03 -9.79 -23.49
CA ALA A 104 3.13 -10.54 -24.08
C ALA A 104 4.14 -9.60 -24.78
N GLY A 105 3.66 -8.62 -25.54
CA GLY A 105 4.52 -7.61 -26.12
C GLY A 105 5.18 -6.69 -25.08
N ALA A 106 4.50 -6.43 -23.97
CA ALA A 106 5.09 -5.71 -22.84
C ALA A 106 6.26 -6.49 -22.25
N GLU A 107 6.10 -7.78 -21.99
CA GLU A 107 7.15 -8.67 -21.49
C GLU A 107 8.39 -8.67 -22.41
N GLU A 108 8.18 -8.74 -23.73
CA GLU A 108 9.27 -8.64 -24.71
C GLU A 108 10.03 -7.30 -24.60
N SER A 109 9.28 -6.19 -24.53
CA SER A 109 9.89 -4.86 -24.44
C SER A 109 10.66 -4.68 -23.14
N LEU A 110 10.10 -5.09 -22.00
CA LEU A 110 10.73 -4.97 -20.69
C LEU A 110 11.93 -5.90 -20.52
N SER A 111 11.90 -7.08 -21.16
CA SER A 111 13.07 -7.95 -21.22
C SER A 111 14.23 -7.31 -22.00
N LYS A 112 13.94 -6.58 -23.09
CA LYS A 112 14.94 -5.78 -23.82
C LYS A 112 15.48 -4.64 -22.97
N ALA A 113 14.61 -3.96 -22.20
CA ALA A 113 15.04 -2.94 -21.26
C ALA A 113 16.05 -3.49 -20.24
N LEU A 114 15.79 -4.68 -19.68
CA LEU A 114 16.68 -5.33 -18.72
C LEU A 114 17.96 -5.87 -19.35
N GLN A 115 18.00 -6.16 -20.64
CA GLN A 115 19.24 -6.46 -21.36
C GLN A 115 20.15 -5.22 -21.48
N LEU A 116 19.55 -4.04 -21.70
CA LEU A 116 20.28 -2.77 -21.82
C LEU A 116 20.65 -2.17 -20.46
N ALA A 117 19.76 -2.26 -19.48
CA ALA A 117 19.98 -1.81 -18.11
C ALA A 117 19.64 -2.95 -17.12
N PRO A 118 20.57 -3.88 -16.86
CA PRO A 118 20.36 -4.95 -15.92
C PRO A 118 20.05 -4.40 -14.52
N ASN A 119 19.07 -5.02 -13.85
CA ASN A 119 18.63 -4.65 -12.50
C ASN A 119 17.92 -3.29 -12.39
N ASP A 120 17.38 -2.75 -13.46
CA ASP A 120 16.53 -1.57 -13.39
C ASP A 120 15.23 -1.91 -12.62
N PRO A 121 14.96 -1.25 -11.45
CA PRO A 121 13.82 -1.63 -10.60
C PRO A 121 12.47 -1.37 -11.25
N GLN A 122 12.38 -0.35 -12.12
CA GLN A 122 11.16 -0.02 -12.83
C GLN A 122 10.86 -1.07 -13.91
N ALA A 123 11.87 -1.46 -14.69
CA ALA A 123 11.72 -2.52 -15.69
C ALA A 123 11.33 -3.86 -15.06
N GLU A 124 11.96 -4.24 -13.95
CA GLU A 124 11.62 -5.49 -13.23
C GLU A 124 10.21 -5.45 -12.64
N SER A 125 9.82 -4.32 -12.04
CA SER A 125 8.46 -4.17 -11.48
C SER A 125 7.40 -4.26 -12.58
N LEU A 126 7.60 -3.62 -13.71
CA LEU A 126 6.68 -3.66 -14.85
C LEU A 126 6.67 -5.04 -15.52
N LEU A 127 7.83 -5.71 -15.62
CA LEU A 127 7.92 -7.07 -16.12
C LEU A 127 7.13 -8.04 -15.23
N GLY A 128 7.35 -7.98 -13.92
CA GLY A 128 6.58 -8.76 -12.96
C GLY A 128 5.08 -8.48 -13.07
N TRP A 129 4.69 -7.22 -13.26
CA TRP A 129 3.29 -6.86 -13.44
C TRP A 129 2.70 -7.41 -14.75
N SER A 130 3.43 -7.32 -15.87
CA SER A 130 2.97 -7.90 -17.14
C SER A 130 2.82 -9.42 -17.06
N GLN A 131 3.74 -10.11 -16.38
CA GLN A 131 3.68 -11.55 -16.13
C GLN A 131 2.52 -11.93 -15.22
N MET A 132 2.27 -11.14 -14.17
CA MET A 132 1.13 -11.34 -13.26
C MET A 132 -0.22 -11.22 -14.00
N LEU A 133 -0.34 -10.27 -14.94
CA LEU A 133 -1.54 -10.09 -15.77
C LEU A 133 -1.72 -11.21 -16.81
N GLN A 134 -0.66 -11.96 -17.12
CA GLN A 134 -0.69 -13.19 -17.91
C GLN A 134 -0.87 -14.45 -17.06
N GLU A 135 -1.11 -14.30 -15.76
CA GLU A 135 -1.20 -15.39 -14.77
C GLU A 135 0.10 -16.23 -14.64
N LYS A 136 1.22 -15.73 -15.15
CA LYS A 136 2.56 -16.31 -14.97
C LYS A 136 3.09 -15.98 -13.57
N TYR A 137 2.40 -16.49 -12.55
CA TYR A 137 2.62 -16.08 -11.16
C TYR A 137 4.02 -16.40 -10.63
N ASP A 138 4.62 -17.52 -11.03
CA ASP A 138 5.95 -17.88 -10.56
C ASP A 138 7.04 -16.96 -11.13
N ASP A 139 6.94 -16.61 -12.42
CA ASP A 139 7.85 -15.65 -13.06
C ASP A 139 7.69 -14.26 -12.45
N ALA A 140 6.45 -13.81 -12.23
CA ALA A 140 6.16 -12.53 -11.59
C ALA A 140 6.72 -12.46 -10.16
N LEU A 141 6.58 -13.53 -9.38
CA LEU A 141 7.16 -13.61 -8.03
C LEU A 141 8.67 -13.43 -8.06
N MET A 142 9.37 -14.06 -9.00
CA MET A 142 10.83 -13.89 -9.14
C MET A 142 11.21 -12.43 -9.39
N GLN A 143 10.46 -11.70 -10.22
CA GLN A 143 10.76 -10.28 -10.48
C GLN A 143 10.50 -9.43 -9.23
N PHE A 144 9.35 -9.59 -8.57
CA PHE A 144 9.05 -8.82 -7.36
C PHE A 144 9.98 -9.16 -6.19
N GLN A 145 10.45 -10.41 -6.08
CA GLN A 145 11.47 -10.78 -5.09
C GLN A 145 12.81 -10.08 -5.34
N LYS A 146 13.26 -9.96 -6.61
CA LYS A 146 14.46 -9.18 -6.95
C LYS A 146 14.32 -7.73 -6.52
N VAL A 147 13.16 -7.10 -6.80
CA VAL A 147 12.86 -5.75 -6.33
C VAL A 147 12.93 -5.67 -4.81
N LEU A 148 12.28 -6.59 -4.09
CA LEU A 148 12.26 -6.59 -2.62
C LEU A 148 13.62 -6.90 -1.97
N MET A 149 14.50 -7.61 -2.64
CA MET A 149 15.88 -7.80 -2.15
C MET A 149 16.67 -6.50 -2.16
N ARG A 150 16.45 -5.63 -3.14
CA ARG A 150 17.13 -4.32 -3.25
C ARG A 150 16.40 -3.24 -2.46
N GLU A 151 15.08 -3.27 -2.51
CA GLU A 151 14.19 -2.29 -1.88
C GLU A 151 13.21 -2.99 -0.92
N PRO A 152 13.67 -3.41 0.28
CA PRO A 152 12.80 -4.11 1.24
C PRO A 152 11.58 -3.31 1.69
N GLY A 153 11.62 -1.98 1.52
CA GLY A 153 10.52 -1.04 1.79
C GLY A 153 9.58 -0.78 0.60
N ASN A 154 9.75 -1.47 -0.53
CA ASN A 154 8.87 -1.25 -1.70
C ASN A 154 7.48 -1.85 -1.45
N ALA A 155 6.53 -0.97 -1.09
CA ALA A 155 5.16 -1.37 -0.75
C ALA A 155 4.42 -1.93 -1.98
N LEU A 156 4.64 -1.38 -3.17
CA LEU A 156 4.00 -1.85 -4.42
C LEU A 156 4.44 -3.28 -4.77
N ALA A 157 5.73 -3.59 -4.67
CA ALA A 157 6.20 -4.95 -4.88
C ALA A 157 5.58 -5.92 -3.85
N ARG A 158 5.45 -5.50 -2.58
CA ARG A 158 4.82 -6.33 -1.54
C ARG A 158 3.35 -6.63 -1.80
N ILE A 159 2.56 -5.65 -2.24
CA ILE A 159 1.15 -5.89 -2.55
C ILE A 159 0.98 -6.83 -3.75
N ASN A 160 1.86 -6.74 -4.75
CA ASN A 160 1.83 -7.65 -5.89
C ASN A 160 2.19 -9.09 -5.47
N VAL A 161 3.21 -9.28 -4.61
CA VAL A 161 3.49 -10.61 -4.03
C VAL A 161 2.29 -11.10 -3.23
N GLY A 162 1.71 -10.26 -2.37
CA GLY A 162 0.51 -10.61 -1.60
C GLY A 162 -0.69 -10.99 -2.48
N TYR A 163 -0.91 -10.28 -3.58
CA TYR A 163 -1.94 -10.63 -4.57
C TYR A 163 -1.67 -11.97 -5.25
N ILE A 164 -0.43 -12.23 -5.65
CA ILE A 164 -0.06 -13.52 -6.26
C ILE A 164 -0.26 -14.67 -5.25
N CYS A 165 0.15 -14.48 -3.99
CA CYS A 165 -0.08 -15.46 -2.93
C CYS A 165 -1.58 -15.72 -2.72
N LEU A 166 -2.43 -14.67 -2.75
CA LEU A 166 -3.90 -14.82 -2.73
C LEU A 166 -4.38 -15.69 -3.90
N LYS A 167 -3.94 -15.38 -5.15
CA LYS A 167 -4.32 -16.16 -6.35
C LYS A 167 -3.88 -17.62 -6.31
N LYS A 168 -2.76 -17.89 -5.64
CA LYS A 168 -2.24 -19.26 -5.42
C LYS A 168 -2.86 -19.94 -4.19
N GLY A 169 -3.76 -19.30 -3.45
CA GLY A 169 -4.36 -19.84 -2.23
C GLY A 169 -3.40 -19.91 -1.03
N ILE A 170 -2.24 -19.21 -1.10
CA ILE A 170 -1.25 -19.18 -0.02
C ILE A 170 -1.58 -18.03 0.94
N PHE A 171 -2.72 -18.16 1.63
CA PHE A 171 -3.30 -17.05 2.42
C PHE A 171 -2.40 -16.53 3.53
N GLY A 172 -1.59 -17.38 4.17
CA GLY A 172 -0.67 -16.97 5.23
C GLY A 172 0.37 -15.95 4.75
N GLU A 173 1.04 -16.24 3.64
CA GLU A 173 2.02 -15.35 3.02
C GLU A 173 1.35 -14.09 2.45
N ALA A 174 0.14 -14.23 1.86
CA ALA A 174 -0.63 -13.10 1.38
C ALA A 174 -0.88 -12.08 2.52
N ILE A 175 -1.37 -12.56 3.68
CA ILE A 175 -1.62 -11.72 4.86
C ILE A 175 -0.32 -11.06 5.35
N GLU A 176 0.79 -11.80 5.40
CA GLU A 176 2.08 -11.26 5.85
C GLU A 176 2.54 -10.11 4.95
N HIS A 177 2.60 -10.32 3.63
CA HIS A 177 3.05 -9.33 2.68
C HIS A 177 2.16 -8.10 2.66
N LEU A 178 0.83 -8.28 2.60
CA LEU A 178 -0.14 -7.19 2.59
C LEU A 178 -0.12 -6.38 3.90
N SER A 179 -0.08 -7.05 5.05
CA SER A 179 0.03 -6.38 6.35
C SER A 179 1.34 -5.62 6.48
N LYS A 180 2.44 -6.13 5.92
CA LYS A 180 3.72 -5.42 5.92
C LYS A 180 3.68 -4.19 5.01
N ALA A 181 2.98 -4.24 3.87
CA ALA A 181 2.77 -3.07 3.02
C ALA A 181 1.99 -1.96 3.76
N ILE A 182 0.94 -2.32 4.52
CA ILE A 182 0.19 -1.37 5.35
C ILE A 182 1.07 -0.75 6.44
N ARG A 183 1.91 -1.54 7.11
CA ARG A 183 2.81 -1.02 8.16
C ARG A 183 3.90 -0.09 7.65
N LEU A 184 4.30 -0.22 6.38
CA LEU A 184 5.27 0.70 5.75
C LEU A 184 4.66 2.09 5.57
N ASP A 185 3.37 2.17 5.26
CA ASP A 185 2.57 3.39 5.07
C ASP A 185 3.29 4.52 4.30
N ASN A 186 4.13 4.12 3.35
CA ASN A 186 4.96 5.03 2.55
C ASN A 186 4.36 5.32 1.17
N ASP A 187 3.27 4.64 0.83
CA ASP A 187 2.54 4.80 -0.43
C ASP A 187 1.04 4.58 -0.18
N ARG A 188 0.26 5.68 -0.28
CA ARG A 188 -1.19 5.66 -0.06
C ARG A 188 -1.91 4.69 -1.01
N LYS A 189 -1.46 4.58 -2.25
CA LYS A 189 -2.05 3.67 -3.24
C LYS A 189 -1.76 2.23 -2.87
N ALA A 190 -0.54 1.93 -2.43
CA ALA A 190 -0.20 0.61 -1.94
C ALA A 190 -1.02 0.23 -0.70
N THR A 191 -1.17 1.13 0.27
CA THR A 191 -1.97 0.91 1.48
C THR A 191 -3.44 0.64 1.13
N LEU A 192 -4.01 1.39 0.17
CA LEU A 192 -5.37 1.19 -0.32
C LEU A 192 -5.55 -0.22 -0.90
N TYR A 193 -4.69 -0.64 -1.83
CA TYR A 193 -4.78 -1.97 -2.44
C TYR A 193 -4.42 -3.09 -1.46
N ALA A 194 -3.53 -2.86 -0.51
CA ALA A 194 -3.25 -3.83 0.53
C ALA A 194 -4.48 -4.14 1.39
N HIS A 195 -5.26 -3.11 1.76
CA HIS A 195 -6.54 -3.31 2.43
C HIS A 195 -7.54 -4.05 1.54
N PHE A 196 -7.65 -3.67 0.28
CA PHE A 196 -8.55 -4.34 -0.67
C PHE A 196 -8.22 -5.83 -0.81
N TYR A 197 -6.96 -6.17 -1.04
CA TYR A 197 -6.54 -7.57 -1.19
C TYR A 197 -6.64 -8.37 0.12
N LEU A 198 -6.43 -7.76 1.28
CA LEU A 198 -6.75 -8.42 2.56
C LEU A 198 -8.24 -8.71 2.68
N GLY A 199 -9.10 -7.80 2.25
CA GLY A 199 -10.53 -8.05 2.18
C GLY A 199 -10.85 -9.28 1.33
N LEU A 200 -10.22 -9.42 0.16
CA LEU A 200 -10.38 -10.62 -0.69
C LEU A 200 -9.84 -11.89 -0.02
N VAL A 201 -8.68 -11.83 0.66
CA VAL A 201 -8.13 -12.98 1.39
C VAL A 201 -9.12 -13.47 2.45
N TYR A 202 -9.70 -12.57 3.22
CA TYR A 202 -10.65 -12.93 4.27
C TYR A 202 -11.99 -13.38 3.69
N LEU A 203 -12.43 -12.83 2.56
CA LEU A 203 -13.63 -13.27 1.86
C LEU A 203 -13.48 -14.71 1.35
N GLU A 204 -12.35 -15.06 0.74
CA GLU A 204 -12.03 -16.43 0.27
C GLU A 204 -11.90 -17.46 1.41
N ARG A 205 -11.76 -16.98 2.65
CA ARG A 205 -11.70 -17.80 3.86
C ARG A 205 -13.01 -17.82 4.64
N ASP A 206 -14.09 -17.30 4.07
CA ASP A 206 -15.39 -17.15 4.71
C ASP A 206 -15.38 -16.33 6.02
N MET A 207 -14.36 -15.49 6.20
CA MET A 207 -14.22 -14.57 7.34
C MET A 207 -14.85 -13.23 6.99
N PHE A 208 -16.18 -13.20 6.86
CA PHE A 208 -16.92 -12.10 6.24
C PHE A 208 -16.83 -10.78 7.01
N GLU A 209 -16.79 -10.80 8.34
CA GLU A 209 -16.66 -9.58 9.18
C GLU A 209 -15.29 -8.91 9.01
N ASP A 210 -14.23 -9.71 8.96
CA ASP A 210 -12.90 -9.21 8.68
C ASP A 210 -12.82 -8.65 7.25
N ALA A 211 -13.38 -9.36 6.27
CA ALA A 211 -13.45 -8.90 4.88
C ALA A 211 -14.16 -7.54 4.78
N GLN A 212 -15.33 -7.36 5.42
CA GLN A 212 -16.05 -6.10 5.49
C GLN A 212 -15.16 -4.98 6.05
N THR A 213 -14.49 -5.24 7.16
CA THR A 213 -13.61 -4.27 7.81
C THR A 213 -12.49 -3.80 6.87
N PHE A 214 -11.86 -4.71 6.14
CA PHE A 214 -10.77 -4.38 5.23
C PHE A 214 -11.27 -3.67 3.97
N PHE A 215 -12.39 -4.06 3.38
CA PHE A 215 -12.97 -3.33 2.25
C PHE A 215 -13.41 -1.91 2.63
N GLN A 216 -14.00 -1.72 3.82
CA GLN A 216 -14.35 -0.39 4.33
C GLN A 216 -13.11 0.50 4.52
N LYS A 217 -12.00 -0.04 5.06
CA LYS A 217 -10.72 0.69 5.15
C LYS A 217 -10.18 1.07 3.78
N SER A 218 -10.29 0.18 2.79
CA SER A 218 -9.90 0.48 1.41
C SER A 218 -10.74 1.61 0.83
N LEU A 219 -12.06 1.57 0.98
CA LEU A 219 -12.98 2.61 0.52
C LEU A 219 -12.79 3.96 1.22
N ALA A 220 -12.41 3.97 2.50
CA ALA A 220 -12.06 5.19 3.21
C ALA A 220 -10.82 5.88 2.64
N LEU A 221 -9.86 5.12 2.11
CA LEU A 221 -8.67 5.64 1.43
C LEU A 221 -8.96 6.04 -0.03
N GLY A 222 -9.82 5.30 -0.72
CA GLY A 222 -10.14 5.50 -2.12
C GLY A 222 -11.59 5.16 -2.47
N PRO A 223 -12.52 6.12 -2.31
CA PRO A 223 -13.96 5.89 -2.59
C PRO A 223 -14.26 5.64 -4.06
N ASN A 224 -13.28 5.83 -4.95
CA ASN A 224 -13.41 5.56 -6.39
C ASN A 224 -12.99 4.13 -6.78
N LEU A 225 -12.59 3.29 -5.84
CA LEU A 225 -12.33 1.86 -6.09
C LEU A 225 -13.68 1.11 -6.12
N ILE A 226 -14.35 1.15 -7.27
CA ILE A 226 -15.72 0.61 -7.41
C ILE A 226 -15.77 -0.90 -7.16
N GLU A 227 -14.71 -1.63 -7.50
CA GLU A 227 -14.57 -3.04 -7.21
C GLU A 227 -14.73 -3.35 -5.72
N ALA A 228 -14.26 -2.47 -4.84
CA ALA A 228 -14.38 -2.67 -3.41
C ALA A 228 -15.84 -2.57 -2.90
N TYR A 229 -16.70 -1.80 -3.54
CA TYR A 229 -18.14 -1.82 -3.24
C TYR A 229 -18.78 -3.15 -3.63
N TYR A 230 -18.41 -3.69 -4.79
CA TYR A 230 -18.93 -4.98 -5.23
C TYR A 230 -18.57 -6.09 -4.25
N GLU A 231 -17.29 -6.17 -3.87
CA GLU A 231 -16.80 -7.21 -2.97
C GLU A 231 -17.29 -7.01 -1.51
N LEU A 232 -17.43 -5.76 -1.05
CA LEU A 232 -18.02 -5.45 0.25
C LEU A 232 -19.49 -5.89 0.30
N GLY A 233 -20.24 -5.65 -0.78
CA GLY A 233 -21.61 -6.13 -0.88
C GLY A 233 -21.71 -7.64 -0.83
N ARG A 234 -20.78 -8.37 -1.48
CA ARG A 234 -20.66 -9.84 -1.37
C ARG A 234 -20.38 -10.28 0.06
N ALA A 235 -19.45 -9.60 0.74
CA ALA A 235 -19.13 -9.91 2.14
C ALA A 235 -20.33 -9.70 3.07
N PHE A 236 -21.10 -8.63 2.90
CA PHE A 236 -22.36 -8.40 3.62
C PHE A 236 -23.39 -9.50 3.32
N TRP A 237 -23.54 -9.84 2.05
CA TRP A 237 -24.51 -10.86 1.63
C TRP A 237 -24.24 -12.22 2.26
N HIS A 238 -23.00 -12.69 2.18
CA HIS A 238 -22.59 -13.97 2.76
C HIS A 238 -22.66 -13.98 4.29
N ASN A 239 -22.52 -12.81 4.91
CA ASN A 239 -22.72 -12.65 6.37
C ASN A 239 -24.21 -12.50 6.77
N GLY A 240 -25.15 -12.67 5.83
CA GLY A 240 -26.57 -12.58 6.09
C GLY A 240 -27.15 -11.16 6.18
N GLN A 241 -26.32 -10.13 6.00
CA GLN A 241 -26.67 -8.70 6.07
C GLN A 241 -27.14 -8.21 4.70
N ARG A 242 -28.34 -8.66 4.29
CA ARG A 242 -28.85 -8.47 2.93
C ARG A 242 -29.15 -7.00 2.59
N GLU A 243 -29.66 -6.25 3.54
CA GLU A 243 -29.99 -4.83 3.32
C GLU A 243 -28.74 -3.99 3.11
N GLU A 244 -27.69 -4.23 3.91
CA GLU A 244 -26.39 -3.60 3.79
C GLU A 244 -25.71 -3.97 2.46
N ALA A 245 -25.82 -5.21 2.03
CA ALA A 245 -25.30 -5.66 0.74
C ALA A 245 -25.96 -4.88 -0.42
N MET A 246 -27.29 -4.84 -0.46
CA MET A 246 -28.03 -4.12 -1.50
C MET A 246 -27.72 -2.62 -1.49
N ARG A 247 -27.61 -2.02 -0.30
CA ARG A 247 -27.21 -0.61 -0.15
C ARG A 247 -25.82 -0.38 -0.72
N THR A 248 -24.87 -1.22 -0.35
CA THR A 248 -23.47 -1.11 -0.80
C THR A 248 -23.34 -1.23 -2.32
N TRP A 249 -24.07 -2.13 -2.95
CA TRP A 249 -24.07 -2.25 -4.42
C TRP A 249 -24.73 -1.04 -5.10
N ARG A 250 -25.82 -0.44 -4.50
CA ARG A 250 -26.38 0.82 -4.99
C ARG A 250 -25.36 1.96 -4.94
N ASP A 251 -24.61 2.05 -3.84
CA ASP A 251 -23.58 3.06 -3.66
C ASP A 251 -22.45 2.87 -4.70
N GLY A 252 -22.03 1.63 -4.97
CA GLY A 252 -21.04 1.30 -6.00
C GLY A 252 -21.50 1.67 -7.42
N PHE A 253 -22.75 1.38 -7.76
CA PHE A 253 -23.34 1.83 -9.03
C PHE A 253 -23.42 3.34 -9.13
N ALA A 254 -23.87 4.01 -8.07
CA ALA A 254 -24.00 5.47 -8.04
C ALA A 254 -22.64 6.16 -8.14
N ALA A 255 -21.59 5.59 -7.53
CA ALA A 255 -20.24 6.14 -7.57
C ALA A 255 -19.66 6.19 -9.00
N ASN A 256 -19.91 5.16 -9.83
CA ASN A 256 -19.54 5.20 -11.25
C ASN A 256 -20.32 4.14 -12.07
N LYS A 257 -21.45 4.54 -12.61
CA LYS A 257 -22.32 3.69 -13.44
C LYS A 257 -21.72 3.23 -14.78
N PHE A 258 -20.69 3.89 -15.26
CA PHE A 258 -20.02 3.55 -16.52
C PHE A 258 -18.85 2.56 -16.33
N ASN A 259 -18.36 2.44 -15.10
CA ASN A 259 -17.32 1.47 -14.75
C ASN A 259 -17.87 0.04 -14.85
N PRO A 260 -17.09 -0.94 -15.35
CA PRO A 260 -17.51 -2.34 -15.39
C PRO A 260 -18.02 -2.88 -14.04
N TRP A 261 -17.35 -2.55 -12.94
CA TRP A 261 -17.76 -2.94 -11.60
C TRP A 261 -19.05 -2.25 -11.13
N GLY A 262 -19.28 -0.99 -11.53
CA GLY A 262 -20.56 -0.31 -11.29
C GLY A 262 -21.72 -1.02 -12.00
N LYS A 263 -21.53 -1.41 -13.26
CA LYS A 263 -22.51 -2.22 -13.99
C LYS A 263 -22.78 -3.56 -13.30
N ARG A 264 -21.72 -4.22 -12.84
CA ARG A 264 -21.82 -5.49 -12.10
C ARG A 264 -22.58 -5.34 -10.79
N CYS A 265 -22.41 -4.21 -10.08
CA CYS A 265 -23.23 -3.88 -8.91
C CYS A 265 -24.73 -3.76 -9.28
N ALA A 266 -25.07 -3.15 -10.41
CA ALA A 266 -26.45 -3.05 -10.86
C ALA A 266 -27.04 -4.40 -11.27
N GLU A 267 -26.26 -5.23 -11.96
CA GLU A 267 -26.64 -6.58 -12.38
C GLU A 267 -26.94 -7.47 -11.18
N VAL A 268 -26.08 -7.45 -10.16
CA VAL A 268 -26.28 -8.25 -8.95
C VAL A 268 -27.51 -7.76 -8.17
N LEU A 269 -27.73 -6.45 -8.09
CA LEU A 269 -28.94 -5.88 -7.48
C LEU A 269 -30.21 -6.38 -8.16
N GLN A 270 -30.25 -6.33 -9.48
CA GLN A 270 -31.40 -6.82 -10.25
C GLN A 270 -31.62 -8.31 -10.02
N THR A 271 -30.55 -9.12 -9.98
CA THR A 271 -30.64 -10.56 -9.71
C THR A 271 -31.25 -10.84 -8.34
N VAL A 272 -30.78 -10.15 -7.31
CA VAL A 272 -31.24 -10.33 -5.93
C VAL A 272 -32.66 -9.84 -5.73
N GLU A 273 -33.09 -8.72 -6.36
CA GLU A 273 -34.44 -8.20 -6.32
C GLU A 273 -35.45 -9.15 -6.99
N GLN A 274 -34.98 -9.98 -7.94
CA GLN A 274 -35.76 -11.06 -8.57
C GLN A 274 -35.72 -12.38 -7.79
N GLY A 275 -35.09 -12.40 -6.60
CA GLY A 275 -35.00 -13.59 -5.75
C GLY A 275 -33.85 -14.55 -6.12
N GLY A 276 -32.94 -14.14 -7.01
CA GLY A 276 -31.71 -14.88 -7.34
C GLY A 276 -30.60 -14.73 -6.30
N GLN A 277 -29.50 -15.42 -6.51
CA GLN A 277 -28.26 -15.32 -5.73
C GLN A 277 -27.29 -14.36 -6.46
N PRO A 278 -26.45 -13.60 -5.72
CA PRO A 278 -25.46 -12.68 -6.29
C PRO A 278 -24.31 -13.37 -6.98
#